data_1e388553827cf7272e73923c40cfe500
#
_entry.id   1e388553827cf7272e73923c40cfe500
#
_cell.length_a   1.000
_cell.length_b   1.000
_cell.length_c   1.000
_cell.angle_alpha   90.00
_cell.angle_beta   90.00
_cell.angle_gamma   90.00
#
_symmetry.space_group_name_H-M   'P 1'
#
loop_
_entity.id
_entity.type
_entity.pdbx_description
1 polymer ?
#
loop_
_entity_poly.entity_id
_entity_poly.type
_entity_poly.pdbx_seq_one_letter_code
_entity_poly.pdbx_strand_id
1 'polypeptide(L)'
;CTDPTANNYNSSANNDDGSCTYDVTFTVDMNCSGLTVNSIAATGPSDNWSCNSYVLSDNNLDGVWEGTYSLPAGNFEYIYCADGWAQSEATSLLNNGTASGDWSCTPVTDYWSFANRQIVVGSISTLDTWGDCAPCASTIFGCTDSTATNYDPTATVDDGSCQYPPVVCAEDAPTNLSATNVIQNRATINWDNM
;
A
#
# COMPACT_ATOMS: atom_id res chain seq x y z
N CYS A 1 -5.68 -33.20 -8.66
CA CYS A 1 -6.41 -32.19 -7.87
C CYS A 1 -7.91 -32.29 -8.10
N THR A 2 -8.70 -32.44 -7.04
CA THR A 2 -10.17 -32.56 -7.09
C THR A 2 -10.89 -31.31 -6.58
N ASP A 3 -10.17 -30.31 -6.11
CA ASP A 3 -10.73 -29.06 -5.61
C ASP A 3 -11.12 -28.11 -6.76
N PRO A 4 -12.41 -27.77 -6.93
CA PRO A 4 -12.86 -26.89 -8.01
C PRO A 4 -12.31 -25.46 -7.95
N THR A 5 -11.77 -25.05 -6.79
CA THR A 5 -11.17 -23.70 -6.60
C THR A 5 -9.70 -23.66 -6.92
N ALA A 6 -9.06 -24.80 -7.12
CA ALA A 6 -7.64 -24.88 -7.45
C ALA A 6 -7.37 -24.55 -8.93
N ASN A 7 -6.22 -23.96 -9.19
CA ASN A 7 -5.78 -23.57 -10.55
C ASN A 7 -5.66 -24.77 -11.49
N ASN A 8 -5.26 -25.92 -10.96
CA ASN A 8 -5.03 -27.16 -11.70
C ASN A 8 -6.15 -28.19 -11.45
N TYR A 9 -7.38 -27.72 -11.17
CA TYR A 9 -8.54 -28.60 -11.02
C TYR A 9 -8.76 -29.49 -12.23
N ASN A 10 -9.03 -30.75 -11.98
CA ASN A 10 -9.40 -31.72 -12.99
C ASN A 10 -10.76 -32.34 -12.67
N SER A 11 -11.79 -31.95 -13.41
CA SER A 11 -13.17 -32.46 -13.21
C SER A 11 -13.34 -33.97 -13.43
N SER A 12 -12.37 -34.63 -14.06
CA SER A 12 -12.36 -36.09 -14.27
C SER A 12 -11.64 -36.84 -13.15
N ALA A 13 -10.94 -36.12 -12.26
CA ALA A 13 -10.28 -36.74 -11.13
C ALA A 13 -11.30 -37.13 -10.06
N ASN A 14 -11.23 -38.36 -9.58
CA ASN A 14 -12.09 -38.90 -8.52
C ASN A 14 -11.34 -39.20 -7.23
N ASN A 15 -10.03 -38.92 -7.22
CA ASN A 15 -9.18 -39.02 -6.03
C ASN A 15 -8.19 -37.86 -6.03
N ASP A 16 -8.04 -37.21 -4.87
CA ASP A 16 -7.06 -36.13 -4.71
C ASP A 16 -5.67 -36.74 -4.48
N ASP A 17 -4.71 -36.28 -5.26
CA ASP A 17 -3.30 -36.67 -5.17
C ASP A 17 -2.44 -35.67 -4.40
N GLY A 18 -3.07 -34.63 -3.82
CA GLY A 18 -2.38 -33.57 -3.11
C GLY A 18 -1.66 -32.55 -4.01
N SER A 19 -1.95 -32.58 -5.32
CA SER A 19 -1.26 -31.69 -6.29
C SER A 19 -1.95 -30.34 -6.50
N CYS A 20 -3.00 -30.03 -5.74
CA CYS A 20 -3.75 -28.78 -5.89
C CYS A 20 -2.86 -27.55 -5.69
N THR A 21 -2.98 -26.58 -6.60
CA THR A 21 -2.27 -25.30 -6.51
C THR A 21 -3.25 -24.14 -6.52
N TYR A 22 -2.89 -23.07 -5.81
CA TYR A 22 -3.72 -21.88 -5.67
C TYR A 22 -2.88 -20.62 -5.85
N ASP A 23 -3.47 -19.59 -6.40
CA ASP A 23 -2.80 -18.30 -6.52
C ASP A 23 -2.69 -17.63 -5.15
N VAL A 24 -1.46 -17.20 -4.86
CA VAL A 24 -1.13 -16.38 -3.70
C VAL A 24 -0.51 -15.09 -4.21
N THR A 25 -1.06 -13.97 -3.80
CA THR A 25 -0.43 -12.67 -4.01
C THR A 25 0.35 -12.30 -2.76
N PHE A 26 1.68 -12.23 -2.90
CA PHE A 26 2.53 -11.62 -1.90
C PHE A 26 2.47 -10.12 -2.08
N THR A 27 2.24 -9.40 -0.99
CA THR A 27 2.20 -7.94 -0.97
C THR A 27 3.01 -7.45 0.21
N VAL A 28 3.96 -6.54 -0.01
CA VAL A 28 4.77 -5.94 1.04
C VAL A 28 4.83 -4.43 0.92
N ASP A 29 4.46 -3.74 1.99
CA ASP A 29 4.53 -2.30 2.11
C ASP A 29 5.93 -1.87 2.56
N MET A 30 6.62 -1.10 1.71
CA MET A 30 7.97 -0.59 1.93
C MET A 30 8.00 0.85 2.47
N ASN A 31 6.84 1.52 2.58
CA ASN A 31 6.78 2.95 2.89
C ASN A 31 7.41 3.31 4.24
N CYS A 32 7.45 2.38 5.19
CA CYS A 32 8.07 2.58 6.49
C CYS A 32 9.48 1.99 6.62
N SER A 33 9.97 1.31 5.60
CA SER A 33 11.27 0.61 5.66
C SER A 33 12.47 1.55 5.76
N GLY A 34 12.33 2.77 5.26
CA GLY A 34 13.45 3.71 5.10
C GLY A 34 14.47 3.28 4.05
N LEU A 35 14.20 2.21 3.30
CA LEU A 35 15.09 1.66 2.30
C LEU A 35 14.73 2.17 0.90
N THR A 36 15.75 2.30 0.07
CA THR A 36 15.59 2.44 -1.39
C THR A 36 16.11 1.16 -2.03
N VAL A 37 15.23 0.44 -2.71
CA VAL A 37 15.54 -0.87 -3.30
C VAL A 37 15.17 -0.90 -4.77
N ASN A 38 15.85 -1.77 -5.54
CA ASN A 38 15.59 -1.94 -6.98
C ASN A 38 14.81 -3.22 -7.27
N SER A 39 14.84 -4.18 -6.37
CA SER A 39 14.11 -5.44 -6.51
C SER A 39 13.74 -6.01 -5.15
N ILE A 40 12.57 -6.63 -5.09
CA ILE A 40 12.11 -7.38 -3.92
C ILE A 40 11.63 -8.75 -4.39
N ALA A 41 11.88 -9.76 -3.57
CA ALA A 41 11.31 -11.09 -3.76
C ALA A 41 10.90 -11.68 -2.41
N ALA A 42 9.83 -12.47 -2.41
CA ALA A 42 9.58 -13.43 -1.36
C ALA A 42 10.46 -14.67 -1.62
N THR A 43 10.95 -15.29 -0.58
CA THR A 43 11.81 -16.48 -0.65
C THR A 43 11.62 -17.34 0.60
N GLY A 44 11.94 -18.62 0.50
CA GLY A 44 11.77 -19.54 1.60
C GLY A 44 12.35 -20.93 1.30
N PRO A 45 11.99 -21.95 2.08
CA PRO A 45 12.47 -23.32 1.86
C PRO A 45 12.13 -23.88 0.48
N SER A 46 11.01 -23.43 -0.11
CA SER A 46 10.52 -23.92 -1.42
C SER A 46 11.43 -23.57 -2.59
N ASP A 47 12.23 -22.50 -2.47
CA ASP A 47 13.17 -22.05 -3.49
C ASP A 47 14.63 -22.04 -2.99
N ASN A 48 14.90 -22.72 -1.88
CA ASN A 48 16.19 -22.77 -1.21
C ASN A 48 16.75 -21.39 -0.88
N TRP A 49 15.89 -20.44 -0.52
CA TRP A 49 16.26 -19.08 -0.12
C TRP A 49 16.99 -18.31 -1.24
N SER A 50 16.55 -18.49 -2.48
CA SER A 50 17.28 -17.97 -3.65
C SER A 50 17.13 -16.47 -3.87
N CYS A 51 16.11 -15.84 -3.28
CA CYS A 51 15.80 -14.40 -3.43
C CYS A 51 15.56 -13.95 -4.90
N ASN A 52 15.10 -14.84 -5.76
CA ASN A 52 14.83 -14.52 -7.16
C ASN A 52 13.67 -15.32 -7.79
N SER A 53 12.97 -16.14 -7.00
CA SER A 53 11.89 -16.99 -7.51
C SER A 53 10.52 -16.31 -7.46
N TYR A 54 10.22 -15.60 -6.39
CA TYR A 54 8.92 -14.92 -6.19
C TYR A 54 9.14 -13.41 -6.22
N VAL A 55 9.50 -12.89 -7.40
CA VAL A 55 9.85 -11.48 -7.59
C VAL A 55 8.60 -10.61 -7.56
N LEU A 56 8.65 -9.52 -6.82
CA LEU A 56 7.58 -8.55 -6.70
C LEU A 56 7.87 -7.30 -7.55
N SER A 57 6.85 -6.54 -7.86
CA SER A 57 6.94 -5.28 -8.59
C SER A 57 6.03 -4.22 -7.97
N ASP A 58 6.48 -2.97 -8.03
CA ASP A 58 5.69 -1.78 -7.68
C ASP A 58 5.42 -1.00 -8.97
N ASN A 59 4.37 -1.40 -9.69
CA ASN A 59 4.06 -0.85 -11.00
C ASN A 59 3.38 0.52 -10.95
N ASN A 60 2.73 0.84 -9.85
CA ASN A 60 2.00 2.10 -9.63
C ASN A 60 2.80 3.11 -8.81
N LEU A 61 3.98 2.71 -8.32
CA LEU A 61 4.92 3.54 -7.57
C LEU A 61 4.33 4.07 -6.25
N ASP A 62 3.52 3.26 -5.58
CA ASP A 62 2.93 3.59 -4.28
C ASP A 62 3.74 3.08 -3.08
N GLY A 63 4.86 2.41 -3.36
CA GLY A 63 5.74 1.82 -2.34
C GLY A 63 5.27 0.46 -1.84
N VAL A 64 4.20 -0.08 -2.42
CA VAL A 64 3.70 -1.43 -2.14
C VAL A 64 4.09 -2.36 -3.28
N TRP A 65 4.88 -3.35 -2.97
CA TRP A 65 5.37 -4.31 -3.94
C TRP A 65 4.52 -5.57 -3.91
N GLU A 66 4.11 -6.06 -5.09
CA GLU A 66 3.23 -7.22 -5.21
C GLU A 66 3.62 -8.19 -6.32
N GLY A 67 3.25 -9.47 -6.15
CA GLY A 67 3.45 -10.52 -7.15
C GLY A 67 2.61 -11.74 -6.84
N THR A 68 1.98 -12.32 -7.87
CA THR A 68 1.08 -13.47 -7.73
C THR A 68 1.74 -14.74 -8.27
N TYR A 69 1.67 -15.80 -7.48
CA TYR A 69 2.31 -17.08 -7.76
C TYR A 69 1.39 -18.25 -7.43
N SER A 70 1.42 -19.27 -8.27
CA SER A 70 0.68 -20.50 -8.04
C SER A 70 1.46 -21.43 -7.13
N LEU A 71 0.99 -21.65 -5.92
CA LEU A 71 1.68 -22.42 -4.88
C LEU A 71 0.90 -23.68 -4.50
N PRO A 72 1.57 -24.76 -4.07
CA PRO A 72 0.91 -25.95 -3.57
C PRO A 72 0.16 -25.67 -2.27
N ALA A 73 -0.96 -26.36 -2.06
CA ALA A 73 -1.72 -26.28 -0.81
C ALA A 73 -0.86 -26.61 0.42
N GLY A 74 -1.14 -25.95 1.53
CA GLY A 74 -0.48 -26.19 2.82
C GLY A 74 0.22 -24.96 3.38
N ASN A 75 1.05 -25.17 4.38
CA ASN A 75 1.82 -24.10 4.99
C ASN A 75 2.98 -23.71 4.09
N PHE A 76 3.09 -22.42 3.80
CA PHE A 76 4.17 -21.85 3.03
C PHE A 76 4.94 -20.84 3.90
N GLU A 77 6.18 -21.20 4.22
CA GLU A 77 7.11 -20.35 4.97
C GLU A 77 7.86 -19.44 4.01
N TYR A 78 7.98 -18.16 4.35
CA TYR A 78 8.68 -17.18 3.51
C TYR A 78 9.23 -16.01 4.33
N ILE A 79 10.07 -15.24 3.65
CA ILE A 79 10.58 -13.94 4.09
C ILE A 79 10.80 -13.07 2.85
N TYR A 80 10.85 -11.76 3.04
CA TYR A 80 11.24 -10.86 1.96
C TYR A 80 12.73 -10.57 1.98
N CYS A 81 13.30 -10.49 0.77
CA CYS A 81 14.66 -10.05 0.52
C CYS A 81 14.68 -9.02 -0.60
N ALA A 82 15.63 -8.12 -0.56
CA ALA A 82 15.78 -7.08 -1.57
C ALA A 82 17.21 -7.03 -2.11
N ASP A 83 17.31 -6.65 -3.39
CA ASP A 83 18.57 -6.51 -4.12
C ASP A 83 19.50 -7.74 -4.00
N GLY A 84 18.89 -8.95 -4.11
CA GLY A 84 19.61 -10.21 -4.06
C GLY A 84 20.28 -10.49 -2.72
N TRP A 85 19.58 -10.27 -1.60
CA TRP A 85 20.07 -10.38 -0.23
C TRP A 85 20.97 -9.24 0.25
N ALA A 86 21.12 -8.15 -0.50
CA ALA A 86 21.77 -6.95 0.03
C ALA A 86 21.01 -6.39 1.24
N GLN A 87 19.68 -6.60 1.26
CA GLN A 87 18.81 -6.32 2.38
C GLN A 87 17.97 -7.56 2.71
N SER A 88 17.81 -7.83 4.00
CA SER A 88 16.98 -8.91 4.51
C SER A 88 15.98 -8.38 5.51
N GLU A 89 14.71 -8.70 5.31
CA GLU A 89 13.65 -8.39 6.25
C GLU A 89 13.88 -9.04 7.63
N ALA A 90 14.55 -10.19 7.68
CA ALA A 90 14.82 -10.94 8.91
C ALA A 90 15.48 -10.07 9.99
N THR A 91 16.46 -9.24 9.60
CA THR A 91 17.16 -8.38 10.55
C THR A 91 16.22 -7.35 11.17
N SER A 92 15.33 -6.77 10.38
CA SER A 92 14.34 -5.80 10.87
C SER A 92 13.30 -6.47 11.76
N LEU A 93 12.77 -7.62 11.35
CA LEU A 93 11.80 -8.40 12.12
C LEU A 93 12.36 -8.83 13.48
N LEU A 94 13.61 -9.32 13.53
CA LEU A 94 14.27 -9.67 14.77
C LEU A 94 14.44 -8.45 15.68
N ASN A 95 14.87 -7.32 15.16
CA ASN A 95 15.03 -6.08 15.91
C ASN A 95 13.70 -5.57 16.47
N ASN A 96 12.66 -5.50 15.62
CA ASN A 96 11.35 -5.03 16.01
C ASN A 96 10.69 -5.99 17.01
N GLY A 97 10.72 -7.29 16.76
CA GLY A 97 10.19 -8.28 17.69
C GLY A 97 10.88 -8.24 19.05
N THR A 98 12.19 -8.07 19.10
CA THR A 98 12.93 -7.92 20.36
C THR A 98 12.55 -6.64 21.10
N ALA A 99 12.31 -5.53 20.36
CA ALA A 99 11.97 -4.24 20.94
C ALA A 99 10.51 -4.15 21.40
N SER A 100 9.58 -4.69 20.61
CA SER A 100 8.12 -4.57 20.83
C SER A 100 7.49 -5.80 21.50
N GLY A 101 8.13 -6.96 21.39
CA GLY A 101 7.57 -8.25 21.79
C GLY A 101 6.48 -8.76 20.81
N ASP A 102 6.33 -8.12 19.65
CA ASP A 102 5.36 -8.54 18.64
C ASP A 102 6.00 -9.49 17.63
N TRP A 103 5.61 -10.76 17.69
CA TRP A 103 6.01 -11.83 16.80
C TRP A 103 4.83 -12.41 16.03
N SER A 104 3.72 -11.68 15.98
CA SER A 104 2.45 -12.20 15.47
C SER A 104 2.51 -12.58 13.98
N CYS A 105 3.34 -11.89 13.19
CA CYS A 105 3.51 -12.15 11.75
C CYS A 105 4.62 -13.16 11.43
N THR A 106 5.39 -13.62 12.43
CA THR A 106 6.53 -14.51 12.25
C THR A 106 6.39 -15.78 13.08
N PRO A 107 5.43 -16.66 12.74
CA PRO A 107 5.19 -17.89 13.50
C PRO A 107 6.33 -18.91 13.42
N VAL A 108 7.26 -18.71 12.45
CA VAL A 108 8.44 -19.56 12.27
C VAL A 108 9.67 -18.76 12.69
N THR A 109 10.03 -18.84 13.96
CA THR A 109 11.14 -18.08 14.54
C THR A 109 11.78 -18.81 15.70
N ASP A 110 13.11 -18.62 15.88
CA ASP A 110 13.83 -18.98 17.08
C ASP A 110 14.06 -17.79 18.02
N TYR A 111 13.53 -16.61 17.64
CA TYR A 111 13.66 -15.31 18.35
C TYR A 111 15.08 -14.71 18.36
N TRP A 112 16.05 -15.33 17.69
CA TRP A 112 17.46 -14.94 17.75
C TRP A 112 18.14 -14.83 16.37
N SER A 113 18.01 -15.87 15.56
CA SER A 113 18.75 -15.98 14.31
C SER A 113 17.86 -15.88 13.07
N PHE A 114 16.57 -16.18 13.19
CA PHE A 114 15.62 -16.05 12.10
C PHE A 114 14.22 -15.71 12.61
N ALA A 115 13.47 -15.00 11.78
CA ALA A 115 12.05 -14.71 11.96
C ALA A 115 11.39 -14.73 10.58
N ASN A 116 10.64 -15.79 10.30
CA ASN A 116 10.02 -16.03 9.01
C ASN A 116 8.50 -15.98 9.09
N ARG A 117 7.89 -15.47 8.05
CA ARG A 117 6.44 -15.43 7.88
C ARG A 117 5.92 -16.79 7.43
N GLN A 118 4.62 -16.99 7.58
CA GLN A 118 3.95 -18.20 7.10
C GLN A 118 2.52 -17.88 6.68
N ILE A 119 2.08 -18.44 5.58
CA ILE A 119 0.67 -18.44 5.15
C ILE A 119 0.18 -19.86 4.96
N VAL A 120 -1.15 -20.02 5.01
CA VAL A 120 -1.83 -21.25 4.57
C VAL A 120 -2.32 -21.00 3.15
N VAL A 121 -1.69 -21.65 2.18
CA VAL A 121 -2.03 -21.52 0.75
C VAL A 121 -3.45 -22.02 0.51
N GLY A 122 -4.23 -21.24 -0.24
CA GLY A 122 -5.66 -21.48 -0.50
C GLY A 122 -6.61 -20.67 0.39
N SER A 123 -6.09 -19.84 1.33
CA SER A 123 -6.92 -19.03 2.21
C SER A 123 -7.00 -17.57 1.82
N ILE A 124 -5.87 -16.86 1.77
CA ILE A 124 -5.79 -15.41 1.46
C ILE A 124 -4.43 -15.04 0.89
N SER A 125 -4.35 -13.87 0.24
CA SER A 125 -3.11 -13.20 -0.10
C SER A 125 -2.51 -12.48 1.12
N THR A 126 -1.23 -12.17 1.08
CA THR A 126 -0.56 -11.43 2.15
C THR A 126 -0.78 -9.92 2.01
N LEU A 127 -0.68 -9.23 3.13
CA LEU A 127 -0.50 -7.78 3.19
C LEU A 127 0.47 -7.53 4.33
N ASP A 128 1.74 -7.49 4.01
CA ASP A 128 2.83 -7.43 4.97
C ASP A 128 3.45 -6.03 5.01
N THR A 129 4.07 -5.69 6.11
CA THR A 129 4.95 -4.52 6.22
C THR A 129 6.39 -4.99 6.31
N TRP A 130 7.30 -4.40 5.54
CA TRP A 130 8.71 -4.79 5.59
C TRP A 130 9.28 -4.63 7.00
N GLY A 131 9.72 -5.72 7.55
CA GLY A 131 10.44 -5.76 8.81
C GLY A 131 9.61 -5.46 10.06
N ASP A 132 8.27 -5.45 9.95
CA ASP A 132 7.38 -5.24 11.09
C ASP A 132 6.15 -6.16 10.99
N CYS A 133 5.54 -6.46 12.12
CA CYS A 133 4.23 -7.10 12.18
C CYS A 133 3.08 -6.09 12.22
N ALA A 134 3.34 -4.86 12.65
CA ALA A 134 2.36 -3.80 12.59
C ALA A 134 2.25 -3.24 11.16
N PRO A 135 1.05 -2.83 10.73
CA PRO A 135 0.93 -2.09 9.49
C PRO A 135 1.80 -0.84 9.52
N CYS A 136 2.40 -0.49 8.39
CA CYS A 136 2.99 0.82 8.24
C CYS A 136 1.95 1.85 8.69
N ALA A 137 2.32 2.74 9.60
CA ALA A 137 1.47 3.88 9.94
C ALA A 137 1.35 4.69 8.66
N SER A 138 0.34 4.36 7.87
CA SER A 138 0.23 4.78 6.48
C SER A 138 0.27 6.29 6.44
N THR A 139 1.19 6.81 5.63
CA THR A 139 1.12 8.17 5.15
C THR A 139 -0.11 8.23 4.25
N ILE A 140 -1.27 8.46 4.86
CA ILE A 140 -2.49 8.65 4.10
C ILE A 140 -2.45 10.07 3.59
N PHE A 141 -2.29 10.21 2.30
CA PHE A 141 -2.36 11.48 1.62
C PHE A 141 -3.81 11.91 1.47
N GLY A 142 -4.09 13.15 1.78
CA GLY A 142 -5.42 13.74 1.69
C GLY A 142 -5.47 15.11 2.34
N CYS A 143 -6.63 15.77 2.29
CA CYS A 143 -6.78 17.06 2.93
C CYS A 143 -6.81 16.94 4.46
N THR A 144 -5.81 17.50 5.15
CA THR A 144 -5.69 17.49 6.61
C THR A 144 -6.32 18.72 7.29
N ASP A 145 -6.86 19.68 6.53
CA ASP A 145 -7.53 20.86 7.08
C ASP A 145 -9.00 20.57 7.37
N SER A 146 -9.36 20.55 8.65
CA SER A 146 -10.73 20.29 9.12
C SER A 146 -11.76 21.35 8.69
N THR A 147 -11.32 22.48 8.13
CA THR A 147 -12.20 23.52 7.58
C THR A 147 -12.51 23.33 6.11
N ALA A 148 -11.80 22.44 5.43
CA ALA A 148 -12.05 22.11 4.05
C ALA A 148 -13.29 21.23 3.87
N THR A 149 -13.95 21.34 2.71
CA THR A 149 -15.17 20.57 2.40
C THR A 149 -14.89 19.10 2.14
N ASN A 150 -13.64 18.75 1.79
CA ASN A 150 -13.16 17.41 1.53
C ASN A 150 -12.11 16.96 2.57
N TYR A 151 -12.22 17.46 3.81
CA TYR A 151 -11.38 17.00 4.91
C TYR A 151 -11.43 15.47 5.07
N ASP A 152 -10.28 14.85 5.12
CA ASP A 152 -10.13 13.43 5.43
C ASP A 152 -9.52 13.26 6.83
N PRO A 153 -10.31 12.84 7.83
CA PRO A 153 -9.80 12.66 9.20
C PRO A 153 -8.78 11.53 9.32
N THR A 154 -8.63 10.69 8.30
CA THR A 154 -7.64 9.61 8.26
C THR A 154 -6.32 10.04 7.60
N ALA A 155 -6.31 11.16 6.86
CA ALA A 155 -5.11 11.69 6.25
C ALA A 155 -4.08 12.11 7.31
N THR A 156 -2.84 11.67 7.11
CA THR A 156 -1.69 11.99 7.97
C THR A 156 -0.75 13.00 7.34
N VAL A 157 -0.86 13.18 6.00
CA VAL A 157 -0.09 14.17 5.22
C VAL A 157 -1.00 14.90 4.26
N ASP A 158 -0.90 16.23 4.25
CA ASP A 158 -1.62 17.06 3.29
C ASP A 158 -1.01 16.92 1.88
N ASP A 159 -1.85 16.53 0.92
CA ASP A 159 -1.49 16.39 -0.49
C ASP A 159 -1.81 17.64 -1.32
N GLY A 160 -2.28 18.72 -0.68
CA GLY A 160 -2.70 19.94 -1.33
C GLY A 160 -4.08 19.86 -2.02
N SER A 161 -4.84 18.79 -1.78
CA SER A 161 -6.16 18.59 -2.39
C SER A 161 -7.29 19.34 -1.68
N CYS A 162 -7.01 20.07 -0.58
CA CYS A 162 -8.03 20.77 0.20
C CYS A 162 -8.89 21.69 -0.65
N GLN A 163 -10.20 21.54 -0.52
CA GLN A 163 -11.19 22.37 -1.19
C GLN A 163 -11.96 23.20 -0.17
N TYR A 164 -12.09 24.48 -0.45
CA TYR A 164 -12.81 25.38 0.43
C TYR A 164 -14.11 25.87 -0.23
N PRO A 165 -15.13 26.18 0.58
CA PRO A 165 -16.33 26.82 0.04
C PRO A 165 -15.94 28.09 -0.72
N PRO A 166 -16.64 28.41 -1.81
CA PRO A 166 -16.39 29.67 -2.50
C PRO A 166 -16.57 30.82 -1.50
N VAL A 167 -15.59 31.71 -1.45
CA VAL A 167 -15.72 32.94 -0.66
C VAL A 167 -16.85 33.74 -1.30
N VAL A 168 -18.02 33.70 -0.70
CA VAL A 168 -19.09 34.58 -1.07
C VAL A 168 -18.77 35.95 -0.44
N CYS A 169 -18.59 36.96 -1.28
CA CYS A 169 -18.53 38.33 -0.78
C CYS A 169 -19.86 38.62 -0.07
N ALA A 170 -19.80 38.89 1.22
CA ALA A 170 -20.98 39.24 2.02
C ALA A 170 -21.50 40.66 1.68
N GLU A 171 -20.77 41.39 0.87
CA GLU A 171 -21.14 42.71 0.40
C GLU A 171 -22.06 42.61 -0.82
N ASP A 172 -23.11 43.37 -0.79
CA ASP A 172 -24.04 43.48 -1.92
C ASP A 172 -23.31 44.00 -3.16
N ALA A 173 -23.71 43.51 -4.30
CA ALA A 173 -23.14 44.03 -5.55
C ALA A 173 -23.37 45.53 -5.65
N PRO A 174 -22.38 46.33 -6.10
CA PRO A 174 -22.55 47.77 -6.24
C PRO A 174 -23.76 48.09 -7.13
N THR A 175 -24.61 48.96 -6.65
CA THR A 175 -25.81 49.41 -7.35
C THR A 175 -25.52 50.68 -8.16
N ASN A 176 -26.47 51.07 -9.00
CA ASN A 176 -26.40 52.30 -9.79
C ASN A 176 -25.13 52.45 -10.64
N LEU A 177 -24.65 51.33 -11.18
CA LEU A 177 -23.54 51.33 -12.14
C LEU A 177 -23.94 52.19 -13.36
N SER A 178 -23.16 53.22 -13.62
CA SER A 178 -23.34 54.07 -14.78
C SER A 178 -22.02 54.43 -15.44
N ALA A 179 -22.02 54.58 -16.74
CA ALA A 179 -20.87 55.07 -17.49
C ALA A 179 -21.16 56.49 -18.00
N THR A 180 -20.25 57.42 -17.72
CA THR A 180 -20.31 58.80 -18.19
C THR A 180 -19.07 59.14 -19.01
N ASN A 181 -19.11 60.20 -19.77
CA ASN A 181 -17.99 60.66 -20.58
C ASN A 181 -17.43 59.54 -21.51
N VAL A 182 -18.34 58.75 -22.08
CA VAL A 182 -17.96 57.65 -22.98
C VAL A 182 -17.48 58.25 -24.28
N ILE A 183 -16.21 58.04 -24.63
CA ILE A 183 -15.59 58.37 -25.91
C ILE A 183 -14.89 57.11 -26.43
N GLN A 184 -14.40 57.18 -27.66
CA GLN A 184 -13.94 56.03 -28.43
C GLN A 184 -13.00 55.05 -27.69
N ASN A 185 -12.27 55.48 -26.66
CA ASN A 185 -11.29 54.67 -25.96
C ASN A 185 -11.22 54.91 -24.44
N ARG A 186 -12.20 55.60 -23.86
CA ARG A 186 -12.34 55.75 -22.40
C ARG A 186 -13.76 56.04 -21.98
N ALA A 187 -14.06 55.67 -20.71
CA ALA A 187 -15.30 56.02 -20.02
C ALA A 187 -15.01 56.23 -18.54
N THR A 188 -15.86 57.03 -17.84
CA THR A 188 -15.86 57.07 -16.38
C THR A 188 -16.94 56.12 -15.87
N ILE A 189 -16.58 55.21 -15.02
CA ILE A 189 -17.49 54.26 -14.36
C ILE A 189 -17.81 54.82 -12.96
N ASN A 190 -19.08 54.95 -12.69
CA ASN A 190 -19.56 55.41 -11.40
C ASN A 190 -20.41 54.32 -10.73
N TRP A 191 -20.31 54.19 -9.42
CA TRP A 191 -21.15 53.34 -8.61
C TRP A 191 -21.33 53.95 -7.21
N ASP A 192 -22.35 53.52 -6.51
CA ASP A 192 -22.55 53.94 -5.12
C ASP A 192 -21.50 53.25 -4.23
N ASN A 193 -21.05 53.96 -3.20
CA ASN A 193 -20.22 53.36 -2.16
C ASN A 193 -21.03 52.29 -1.41
N MET A 194 -20.38 51.14 -1.17
CA MET A 194 -20.91 50.08 -0.31
C MET A 194 -20.86 50.50 1.15
#